data_66ea44febd3b4aae23c32ee8f9edf01a
#
_entry.id   66ea44febd3b4aae23c32ee8f9edf01a
#
_cell.length_a   1.000
_cell.length_b   1.000
_cell.length_c   1.000
_cell.angle_alpha   90.00
_cell.angle_beta   90.00
_cell.angle_gamma   90.00
#
_symmetry.space_group_name_H-M   'P 1'
#
loop_
_entity.id
_entity.type
_entity.pdbx_description
1 polymer ?
#
loop_
_entity_poly.entity_id
_entity_poly.type
_entity_poly.pdbx_seq_one_letter_code
_entity_poly.pdbx_strand_id
1 'polypeptide(L)'
;MSFLQDLFSKPFPSDKAPEVERLIEELVKIGKTDDFLTERRGTPGFNHQMRHNRARQIGARLDEIGGMALMEYTQRQVKRKTTKAISEHLEYCWDEVGKWRA
;
A
#
# COMPACT_ATOMS: atom_id res chain seq x y z
N MET A 1 1.97 11.28 27.98
CA MET A 1 1.93 12.48 27.15
C MET A 1 1.33 12.16 25.80
N SER A 2 0.22 12.79 25.52
CA SER A 2 -0.54 12.48 24.31
C SER A 2 0.28 12.74 23.04
N PHE A 3 1.08 13.80 23.04
CA PHE A 3 1.92 14.12 21.89
C PHE A 3 2.85 12.98 21.54
N LEU A 4 3.54 12.44 22.53
CA LEU A 4 4.47 11.34 22.29
C LEU A 4 3.72 10.07 21.90
N GLN A 5 2.56 9.86 22.49
CA GLN A 5 1.74 8.70 22.12
C GLN A 5 1.29 8.81 20.67
N ASP A 6 0.86 10.01 20.26
CA ASP A 6 0.44 10.21 18.89
C ASP A 6 1.59 10.00 17.91
N LEU A 7 2.79 10.45 18.30
CA LEU A 7 3.96 10.30 17.48
C LEU A 7 4.33 8.83 17.26
N PHE A 8 4.19 8.01 18.31
CA PHE A 8 4.57 6.60 18.25
C PHE A 8 3.37 5.69 18.04
N SER A 9 2.17 6.23 18.16
CA SER A 9 0.97 5.44 17.98
C SER A 9 0.77 5.13 16.50
N LYS A 10 0.77 3.85 16.18
CA LYS A 10 0.54 3.38 14.82
C LYS A 10 -0.79 2.66 14.76
N PRO A 11 -1.47 2.69 13.62
CA PRO A 11 -2.80 2.10 13.49
C PRO A 11 -2.77 0.58 13.37
N PHE A 12 -1.93 -0.08 14.16
CA PHE A 12 -1.85 -1.53 14.18
C PHE A 12 -1.17 -1.98 15.47
N PRO A 13 -1.47 -3.19 15.95
CA PRO A 13 -0.82 -3.73 17.15
C PRO A 13 0.67 -3.95 16.93
N SER A 14 1.45 -3.84 18.01
CA SER A 14 2.90 -3.97 17.91
C SER A 14 3.33 -5.36 17.44
N ASP A 15 2.56 -6.39 17.75
CA ASP A 15 2.88 -7.75 17.31
C ASP A 15 2.68 -7.92 15.80
N LYS A 16 1.95 -7.01 15.17
CA LYS A 16 1.76 -7.03 13.72
C LYS A 16 2.76 -6.16 12.97
N ALA A 17 3.62 -5.44 13.69
CA ALA A 17 4.56 -4.53 13.04
C ALA A 17 5.45 -5.22 12.00
N PRO A 18 6.02 -6.40 12.26
CA PRO A 18 6.84 -7.06 11.24
C PRO A 18 6.05 -7.38 9.98
N GLU A 19 4.82 -7.82 10.12
CA GLU A 19 3.98 -8.12 8.96
C GLU A 19 3.65 -6.84 8.18
N VAL A 20 3.26 -5.78 8.90
CA VAL A 20 2.93 -4.51 8.26
C VAL A 20 4.13 -3.96 7.50
N GLU A 21 5.30 -3.99 8.12
CA GLU A 21 6.51 -3.49 7.46
C GLU A 21 6.84 -4.28 6.21
N ARG A 22 6.69 -5.61 6.26
CA ARG A 22 6.92 -6.45 5.10
C ARG A 22 5.93 -6.13 3.98
N LEU A 23 4.67 -5.92 4.33
CA LEU A 23 3.65 -5.59 3.34
C LEU A 23 3.92 -4.23 2.69
N ILE A 24 4.35 -3.25 3.48
CA ILE A 24 4.71 -1.95 2.94
C ILE A 24 5.88 -2.07 1.98
N GLU A 25 6.90 -2.82 2.36
CA GLU A 25 8.07 -3.01 1.50
C GLU A 25 7.68 -3.71 0.20
N GLU A 26 6.77 -4.66 0.28
CA GLU A 26 6.29 -5.34 -0.93
C GLU A 26 5.55 -4.37 -1.84
N LEU A 27 4.71 -3.50 -1.28
CA LEU A 27 4.01 -2.50 -2.07
C LEU A 27 4.97 -1.52 -2.74
N VAL A 28 6.00 -1.12 -2.00
CA VAL A 28 7.03 -0.23 -2.57
C VAL A 28 7.71 -0.92 -3.76
N LYS A 29 8.04 -2.18 -3.61
CA LYS A 29 8.68 -2.95 -4.66
C LYS A 29 7.76 -3.10 -5.87
N ILE A 30 6.50 -3.42 -5.62
CA ILE A 30 5.50 -3.53 -6.69
C ILE A 30 5.38 -2.21 -7.43
N GLY A 31 5.29 -1.11 -6.68
CA GLY A 31 5.14 0.21 -7.28
C GLY A 31 6.31 0.58 -8.16
N LYS A 32 7.51 0.30 -7.69
CA LYS A 32 8.71 0.61 -8.48
C LYS A 32 8.85 -0.27 -9.71
N THR A 33 8.40 -1.51 -9.61
CA THR A 33 8.46 -2.45 -10.72
C THR A 33 7.37 -2.16 -11.74
N ASP A 34 6.19 -1.83 -11.26
CA ASP A 34 5.01 -1.60 -12.08
C ASP A 34 4.82 -0.12 -12.36
N ASP A 35 5.91 0.57 -12.63
CA ASP A 35 5.87 1.99 -12.92
C ASP A 35 5.23 2.19 -14.28
N PHE A 36 3.98 2.63 -14.29
CA PHE A 36 3.24 2.81 -15.51
C PHE A 36 3.86 3.88 -16.41
N LEU A 37 4.72 4.72 -15.86
CA LEU A 37 5.43 5.73 -16.65
C LEU A 37 6.51 5.11 -17.51
N THR A 38 6.98 3.93 -17.12
CA THR A 38 7.98 3.20 -17.91
C THR A 38 7.38 1.99 -18.61
N GLU A 39 6.07 1.82 -18.53
CA GLU A 39 5.41 0.70 -19.17
C GLU A 39 5.67 0.74 -20.66
N ARG A 40 6.12 -0.40 -21.18
CA ARG A 40 6.45 -0.50 -22.57
C ARG A 40 5.31 -1.11 -23.35
N ARG A 41 5.20 -0.68 -24.59
CA ARG A 41 4.24 -1.28 -25.50
C ARG A 41 4.56 -2.79 -25.62
N GLY A 42 3.55 -3.61 -25.46
CA GLY A 42 3.72 -5.05 -25.51
C GLY A 42 4.09 -5.70 -24.20
N THR A 43 4.13 -4.92 -23.11
CA THR A 43 4.32 -5.48 -21.77
C THR A 43 3.22 -6.49 -21.49
N PRO A 44 3.56 -7.70 -21.02
CA PRO A 44 2.54 -8.70 -20.75
C PRO A 44 1.56 -8.23 -19.70
N GLY A 45 0.29 -8.15 -20.06
CA GLY A 45 -0.77 -7.77 -19.15
C GLY A 45 -0.89 -8.71 -17.97
N PHE A 46 -0.41 -9.96 -18.15
CA PHE A 46 -0.46 -10.95 -17.10
C PHE A 46 0.32 -10.51 -15.86
N ASN A 47 1.56 -10.05 -16.04
CA ASN A 47 2.36 -9.61 -14.90
C ASN A 47 1.79 -8.36 -14.25
N HIS A 48 1.30 -7.45 -15.05
CA HIS A 48 0.64 -6.24 -14.52
C HIS A 48 -0.59 -6.64 -13.70
N GLN A 49 -1.39 -7.56 -14.22
CA GLN A 49 -2.60 -8.01 -13.55
C GLN A 49 -2.26 -8.71 -12.23
N MET A 50 -1.21 -9.50 -12.21
CA MET A 50 -0.82 -10.18 -10.98
C MET A 50 -0.36 -9.19 -9.91
N ARG A 51 0.41 -8.18 -10.30
CA ARG A 51 0.85 -7.15 -9.35
C ARG A 51 -0.34 -6.35 -8.83
N HIS A 52 -1.27 -6.03 -9.71
CA HIS A 52 -2.49 -5.34 -9.32
C HIS A 52 -3.28 -6.16 -8.30
N ASN A 53 -3.47 -7.44 -8.59
CA ASN A 53 -4.19 -8.34 -7.69
C ASN A 53 -3.47 -8.48 -6.36
N ARG A 54 -2.15 -8.57 -6.37
CA ARG A 54 -1.37 -8.67 -5.14
C ARG A 54 -1.50 -7.40 -4.30
N ALA A 55 -1.46 -6.24 -4.94
CA ALA A 55 -1.65 -4.98 -4.22
C ALA A 55 -3.02 -4.93 -3.55
N ARG A 56 -4.05 -5.44 -4.21
CA ARG A 56 -5.39 -5.51 -3.61
C ARG A 56 -5.43 -6.47 -2.43
N GLN A 57 -4.77 -7.62 -2.55
CA GLN A 57 -4.69 -8.59 -1.45
C GLN A 57 -4.00 -7.97 -0.24
N ILE A 58 -2.92 -7.24 -0.47
CA ILE A 58 -2.21 -6.56 0.60
C ILE A 58 -3.12 -5.53 1.25
N GLY A 59 -3.84 -4.75 0.45
CA GLY A 59 -4.79 -3.78 0.98
C GLY A 59 -5.84 -4.43 1.87
N ALA A 60 -6.38 -5.56 1.42
CA ALA A 60 -7.38 -6.30 2.19
C ALA A 60 -6.80 -6.79 3.53
N ARG A 61 -5.55 -7.26 3.51
CA ARG A 61 -4.91 -7.70 4.74
C ARG A 61 -4.66 -6.54 5.69
N LEU A 62 -4.23 -5.40 5.16
CA LEU A 62 -4.03 -4.21 5.99
C LEU A 62 -5.36 -3.76 6.61
N ASP A 63 -6.44 -3.85 5.84
CA ASP A 63 -7.76 -3.53 6.37
C ASP A 63 -8.14 -4.46 7.51
N GLU A 64 -7.82 -5.75 7.40
CA GLU A 64 -8.06 -6.70 8.48
C GLU A 64 -7.27 -6.36 9.75
N ILE A 65 -6.02 -5.92 9.57
CA ILE A 65 -5.15 -5.64 10.71
C ILE A 65 -5.52 -4.33 11.41
N GLY A 66 -5.76 -3.27 10.65
CA GLY A 66 -5.93 -1.94 11.24
C GLY A 66 -6.94 -1.05 10.53
N GLY A 67 -7.73 -1.60 9.63
CA GLY A 67 -8.80 -0.87 8.97
C GLY A 67 -8.30 0.26 8.07
N MET A 68 -9.20 1.18 7.80
CA MET A 68 -8.90 2.32 6.93
C MET A 68 -7.71 3.13 7.42
N ALA A 69 -7.59 3.28 8.75
CA ALA A 69 -6.47 4.04 9.31
C ALA A 69 -5.12 3.43 8.93
N LEU A 70 -5.03 2.10 8.93
CA LEU A 70 -3.78 1.45 8.53
C LEU A 70 -3.57 1.55 7.03
N MET A 71 -4.61 1.45 6.23
CA MET A 71 -4.48 1.64 4.80
C MET A 71 -3.97 3.05 4.47
N GLU A 72 -4.51 4.06 5.14
CA GLU A 72 -4.06 5.44 4.95
C GLU A 72 -2.61 5.63 5.39
N TYR A 73 -2.26 5.04 6.52
CA TYR A 73 -0.86 5.07 6.99
C TYR A 73 0.06 4.46 5.94
N THR A 74 -0.32 3.30 5.41
CA THR A 74 0.49 2.60 4.42
C THR A 74 0.63 3.42 3.13
N GLN A 75 -0.46 4.02 2.68
CA GLN A 75 -0.42 4.85 1.48
C GLN A 75 0.58 6.00 1.64
N ARG A 76 0.58 6.64 2.81
CA ARG A 76 1.53 7.72 3.09
C ARG A 76 2.97 7.21 3.09
N GLN A 77 3.20 6.01 3.64
CA GLN A 77 4.55 5.43 3.64
C GLN A 77 5.01 5.12 2.23
N VAL A 78 4.14 4.56 1.41
CA VAL A 78 4.48 4.26 0.02
C VAL A 78 4.80 5.56 -0.73
N LYS A 79 4.01 6.60 -0.52
CA LYS A 79 4.25 7.89 -1.15
C LYS A 79 5.61 8.46 -0.77
N ARG A 80 5.98 8.35 0.50
CA ARG A 80 7.28 8.84 0.98
C ARG A 80 8.45 8.04 0.42
N LYS A 81 8.27 6.76 0.24
CA LYS A 81 9.33 5.85 -0.22
C LYS A 81 9.40 5.73 -1.74
N THR A 82 8.40 6.22 -2.43
CA THR A 82 8.36 6.17 -3.89
C THR A 82 8.03 7.57 -4.43
N THR A 83 6.95 7.71 -5.18
CA THR A 83 6.52 8.99 -5.71
C THR A 83 5.02 9.16 -5.51
N LYS A 84 4.56 10.40 -5.69
CA LYS A 84 3.14 10.69 -5.63
C LYS A 84 2.38 9.89 -6.68
N ALA A 85 2.94 9.78 -7.88
CA ALA A 85 2.29 9.06 -8.96
C ALA A 85 2.08 7.59 -8.61
N ILE A 86 3.10 6.96 -8.02
CA ILE A 86 3.02 5.56 -7.61
C ILE A 86 1.97 5.40 -6.51
N SER A 87 1.93 6.31 -5.54
CA SER A 87 0.95 6.22 -4.47
C SER A 87 -0.48 6.41 -4.98
N GLU A 88 -0.66 7.27 -5.98
CA GLU A 88 -1.98 7.47 -6.59
C GLU A 88 -2.42 6.22 -7.33
N HIS A 89 -1.48 5.56 -7.99
CA HIS A 89 -1.79 4.29 -8.65
C HIS A 89 -2.20 3.23 -7.63
N LEU A 90 -1.53 3.20 -6.48
CA LEU A 90 -1.89 2.30 -5.39
C LEU A 90 -3.31 2.58 -4.90
N GLU A 91 -3.66 3.84 -4.74
CA GLU A 91 -5.02 4.20 -4.32
C GLU A 91 -6.04 3.66 -5.31
N TYR A 92 -5.73 3.74 -6.59
CA TYR A 92 -6.60 3.20 -7.63
C TYR A 92 -6.74 1.68 -7.51
N CYS A 93 -5.62 1.00 -7.24
CA CYS A 93 -5.66 -0.45 -7.04
C CYS A 93 -6.55 -0.85 -5.86
N TRP A 94 -6.60 -0.01 -4.84
CA TRP A 94 -7.34 -0.29 -3.63
C TRP A 94 -8.81 0.09 -3.69
N ASP A 95 -9.28 0.63 -4.81
CA ASP A 95 -10.68 1.03 -4.90
C ASP A 95 -11.59 -0.14 -4.53
N GLU A 96 -12.49 0.11 -3.60
CA GLU A 96 -13.45 -0.86 -3.06
C GLU A 96 -12.82 -1.95 -2.19
N VAL A 97 -11.54 -1.84 -1.86
CA VAL A 97 -10.94 -2.74 -0.86
C VAL A 97 -11.28 -2.14 0.51
N GLY A 98 -11.98 -2.91 1.34
CA GLY A 98 -12.48 -2.39 2.59
C GLY A 98 -13.35 -1.17 2.35
N LYS A 99 -13.02 -0.07 3.02
CA LYS A 99 -13.75 1.18 2.86
C LYS A 99 -13.07 2.16 1.91
N TRP A 100 -11.99 1.74 1.26
CA TRP A 100 -11.23 2.62 0.38
C TRP A 100 -12.05 2.95 -0.88
N ARG A 101 -12.06 4.24 -1.22
CA ARG A 101 -12.67 4.71 -2.47
C ARG A 101 -11.68 5.62 -3.16
N ALA A 102 -11.32 5.27 -4.36
CA ALA A 102 -10.39 6.08 -5.14
C ALA A 102 -11.08 7.26 -5.81
#